data_1dcbb0fa709f9fc4536747c7df8ff11f
#
_entry.id   1dcbb0fa709f9fc4536747c7df8ff11f
#
_cell.length_a   1.000
_cell.length_b   1.000
_cell.length_c   1.000
_cell.angle_alpha   90.00
_cell.angle_beta   90.00
_cell.angle_gamma   90.00
#
_symmetry.space_group_name_H-M   'P 1'
#
loop_
_entity.id
_entity.type
_entity.pdbx_description
1 polymer ?
#
loop_
_entity_poly.entity_id
_entity_poly.type
_entity_poly.pdbx_seq_one_letter_code
_entity_poly.pdbx_strand_id
1 'polypeptide(L)'
;VKDKMAGAYAYIGAERIIDALREGADVVIGGRFSDNALFVGPWMYEFGWDYKEPYINKVAAAVTCGHLVECSVCCTGGGMCSLWKEVPEPWNIGYPIVEMDENGDAVITKTPDTGGLVNTWTVREHLVYEVHDPRNYLMPDGIGDFTTPHLEDVGKDRVKVTNMTGKPSPDKLKVGIGYADGWKQEVQQWFCWPDALEKAKRSEYIFREWLKRQPQEFQPEELRVDYMGFNLTHGSTVSVPESAPDLPEVGIRTVAKFKIRGGAANFRRESLRWTLFAAGYCFNTTTAPAMPAEVIALWPTLVPREEVPTKLIMLEVK
;
A
#
# COMPACT_ATOMS: atom_id res chain seq x y z
N VAL A 1 -15.42 -16.26 11.21
CA VAL A 1 -14.47 -16.01 10.09
C VAL A 1 -14.28 -17.26 9.26
N LYS A 2 -14.08 -18.44 9.89
CA LYS A 2 -13.76 -19.72 9.19
C LYS A 2 -14.76 -20.04 8.05
N ASP A 3 -16.04 -19.90 8.29
CA ASP A 3 -17.10 -20.21 7.31
C ASP A 3 -17.26 -19.15 6.20
N LYS A 4 -16.58 -18.00 6.34
CA LYS A 4 -16.60 -16.88 5.40
C LYS A 4 -15.26 -16.65 4.74
N MET A 5 -14.27 -17.52 4.99
CA MET A 5 -12.93 -17.37 4.47
C MET A 5 -12.92 -17.50 2.95
N ALA A 6 -12.45 -16.44 2.28
CA ALA A 6 -12.28 -16.41 0.83
C ALA A 6 -10.87 -16.93 0.43
N GLY A 7 -9.88 -16.77 1.30
CA GLY A 7 -8.52 -17.24 1.11
C GLY A 7 -7.61 -16.86 2.26
N ALA A 8 -6.46 -17.51 2.33
CA ALA A 8 -5.40 -17.18 3.27
C ALA A 8 -4.04 -17.34 2.59
N TYR A 9 -3.09 -16.48 2.93
CA TYR A 9 -1.73 -16.53 2.41
C TYR A 9 -0.74 -16.06 3.48
N ALA A 10 0.37 -16.79 3.57
CA ALA A 10 1.50 -16.42 4.41
C ALA A 10 2.51 -15.59 3.60
N TYR A 11 3.11 -14.59 4.25
CA TYR A 11 4.26 -13.89 3.70
C TYR A 11 5.51 -14.72 4.03
N ILE A 12 6.08 -15.37 3.01
CA ILE A 12 7.26 -16.21 3.16
C ILE A 12 8.54 -15.45 2.79
N GLY A 13 9.68 -15.91 3.33
CA GLY A 13 10.99 -15.35 3.06
C GLY A 13 11.66 -15.92 1.82
N ALA A 14 12.94 -15.64 1.69
CA ALA A 14 13.76 -15.93 0.52
C ALA A 14 14.31 -17.37 0.49
N GLU A 15 14.11 -18.20 1.51
CA GLU A 15 14.74 -19.54 1.64
C GLU A 15 14.56 -20.39 0.36
N ARG A 16 13.35 -20.42 -0.21
CA ARG A 16 13.08 -21.19 -1.43
C ARG A 16 13.63 -20.54 -2.69
N ILE A 17 13.82 -19.24 -2.70
CA ILE A 17 14.52 -18.52 -3.78
C ILE A 17 15.99 -18.94 -3.78
N ILE A 18 16.62 -18.92 -2.61
CA ILE A 18 18.02 -19.34 -2.43
C ILE A 18 18.21 -20.81 -2.86
N ASP A 19 17.32 -21.71 -2.43
CA ASP A 19 17.35 -23.12 -2.80
C ASP A 19 17.20 -23.29 -4.32
N ALA A 20 16.26 -22.57 -4.96
CA ALA A 20 16.06 -22.63 -6.40
C ALA A 20 17.28 -22.15 -7.19
N LEU A 21 17.93 -21.07 -6.76
CA LEU A 21 19.17 -20.56 -7.37
C LEU A 21 20.31 -21.57 -7.23
N ARG A 22 20.43 -22.26 -6.09
CA ARG A 22 21.43 -23.33 -5.88
C ARG A 22 21.22 -24.52 -6.80
N GLU A 23 19.95 -24.82 -7.13
CA GLU A 23 19.58 -25.87 -8.10
C GLU A 23 19.69 -25.40 -9.56
N GLY A 24 20.11 -24.15 -9.81
CA GLY A 24 20.33 -23.59 -11.15
C GLY A 24 19.07 -23.11 -11.85
N ALA A 25 18.05 -22.65 -11.13
CA ALA A 25 16.85 -22.09 -11.72
C ALA A 25 17.12 -20.74 -12.41
N ASP A 26 16.72 -20.60 -13.66
CA ASP A 26 16.74 -19.33 -14.41
C ASP A 26 15.53 -18.44 -14.06
N VAL A 27 14.41 -19.03 -13.68
CA VAL A 27 13.18 -18.35 -13.32
C VAL A 27 12.59 -18.97 -12.06
N VAL A 28 12.28 -18.15 -11.07
CA VAL A 28 11.64 -18.58 -9.82
C VAL A 28 10.25 -17.98 -9.73
N ILE A 29 9.22 -18.83 -9.66
CA ILE A 29 7.83 -18.43 -9.48
C ILE A 29 7.35 -18.97 -8.13
N GLY A 30 6.80 -18.14 -7.31
CA GLY A 30 6.28 -18.53 -6.00
C GLY A 30 4.89 -17.99 -5.73
N GLY A 31 4.37 -18.31 -4.55
CA GLY A 31 3.14 -17.74 -4.02
C GLY A 31 3.35 -16.32 -3.49
N ARG A 32 2.99 -16.07 -2.21
CA ARG A 32 3.18 -14.77 -1.58
C ARG A 32 4.52 -14.71 -0.84
N PHE A 33 5.56 -14.26 -1.50
CA PHE A 33 6.80 -13.83 -0.85
C PHE A 33 6.58 -12.48 -0.13
N SER A 34 7.41 -12.14 0.85
CA SER A 34 7.59 -10.75 1.26
C SER A 34 8.23 -9.96 0.11
N ASP A 35 7.90 -8.69 -0.02
CA ASP A 35 8.25 -7.92 -1.21
C ASP A 35 9.77 -7.81 -1.40
N ASN A 36 10.52 -7.63 -0.33
CA ASN A 36 11.98 -7.58 -0.34
C ASN A 36 12.67 -8.96 -0.51
N ALA A 37 11.97 -10.08 -0.28
CA ALA A 37 12.58 -11.42 -0.43
C ALA A 37 13.11 -11.70 -1.85
N LEU A 38 12.52 -11.05 -2.86
CA LEU A 38 12.96 -11.15 -4.26
C LEU A 38 14.36 -10.60 -4.48
N PHE A 39 14.82 -9.71 -3.63
CA PHE A 39 16.16 -9.10 -3.64
C PHE A 39 17.09 -9.77 -2.62
N VAL A 40 16.58 -10.07 -1.44
CA VAL A 40 17.33 -10.75 -0.37
C VAL A 40 17.86 -12.10 -0.83
N GLY A 41 17.04 -12.90 -1.52
CA GLY A 41 17.41 -14.24 -1.99
C GLY A 41 18.64 -14.25 -2.89
N PRO A 42 18.68 -13.49 -4.00
CA PRO A 42 19.85 -13.38 -4.87
C PRO A 42 21.12 -12.92 -4.15
N TRP A 43 21.07 -11.91 -3.28
CA TRP A 43 22.27 -11.47 -2.54
C TRP A 43 22.77 -12.53 -1.56
N MET A 44 21.87 -13.16 -0.82
CA MET A 44 22.26 -14.25 0.09
C MET A 44 22.86 -15.44 -0.66
N TYR A 45 22.34 -15.76 -1.85
CA TYR A 45 22.91 -16.79 -2.71
C TYR A 45 24.30 -16.42 -3.22
N GLU A 46 24.45 -15.22 -3.79
CA GLU A 46 25.70 -14.76 -4.41
C GLU A 46 26.84 -14.66 -3.40
N PHE A 47 26.59 -14.10 -2.21
CA PHE A 47 27.59 -13.92 -1.18
C PHE A 47 27.72 -15.08 -0.20
N GLY A 48 26.92 -16.13 -0.35
CA GLY A 48 26.94 -17.31 0.54
C GLY A 48 26.53 -16.97 1.99
N TRP A 49 25.68 -15.98 2.19
CA TRP A 49 25.20 -15.61 3.53
C TRP A 49 24.17 -16.61 4.05
N ASP A 50 24.11 -16.74 5.38
CA ASP A 50 23.14 -17.59 6.09
C ASP A 50 22.37 -16.75 7.14
N TYR A 51 21.26 -17.27 7.62
CA TYR A 51 20.40 -16.68 8.65
C TYR A 51 20.99 -16.73 10.07
N LYS A 52 22.30 -16.93 10.21
CA LYS A 52 23.02 -17.07 11.48
C LYS A 52 24.19 -16.12 11.57
N GLU A 53 24.73 -15.98 12.78
CA GLU A 53 26.01 -15.28 12.95
C GLU A 53 27.12 -15.93 12.07
N PRO A 54 28.00 -15.14 11.48
CA PRO A 54 28.14 -13.66 11.63
C PRO A 54 27.31 -12.84 10.60
N TYR A 55 26.33 -13.42 9.93
CA TYR A 55 25.65 -12.81 8.78
C TYR A 55 24.39 -12.00 9.13
N ILE A 56 23.96 -11.95 10.39
CA ILE A 56 22.71 -11.29 10.79
C ILE A 56 22.60 -9.84 10.28
N ASN A 57 23.67 -9.04 10.44
CA ASN A 57 23.68 -7.67 9.94
C ASN A 57 23.73 -7.58 8.40
N LYS A 58 24.34 -8.56 7.72
CA LYS A 58 24.33 -8.64 6.27
C LYS A 58 22.95 -8.98 5.70
N VAL A 59 22.23 -9.89 6.36
CA VAL A 59 20.83 -10.17 6.03
C VAL A 59 19.97 -8.94 6.30
N ALA A 60 20.19 -8.23 7.40
CA ALA A 60 19.50 -6.97 7.68
C ALA A 60 19.80 -5.89 6.63
N ALA A 61 21.02 -5.84 6.10
CA ALA A 61 21.38 -4.96 4.99
C ALA A 61 20.62 -5.34 3.71
N ALA A 62 20.53 -6.64 3.39
CA ALA A 62 19.74 -7.12 2.28
C ALA A 62 18.24 -6.79 2.44
N VAL A 63 17.70 -6.95 3.64
CA VAL A 63 16.31 -6.55 3.98
C VAL A 63 16.11 -5.04 3.78
N THR A 64 17.04 -4.21 4.27
CA THR A 64 16.98 -2.75 4.14
C THR A 64 17.06 -2.32 2.67
N CYS A 65 18.02 -2.85 1.91
CA CYS A 65 18.17 -2.53 0.50
C CYS A 65 17.02 -3.10 -0.34
N GLY A 66 16.52 -4.29 0.00
CA GLY A 66 15.32 -4.85 -0.62
C GLY A 66 14.10 -3.95 -0.46
N HIS A 67 13.91 -3.37 0.73
CA HIS A 67 12.87 -2.36 0.96
C HIS A 67 13.07 -1.11 0.09
N LEU A 68 14.31 -0.65 -0.11
CA LEU A 68 14.58 0.54 -0.92
C LEU A 68 14.28 0.36 -2.42
N VAL A 69 14.15 -0.88 -2.91
CA VAL A 69 13.97 -1.14 -4.36
C VAL A 69 12.68 -1.87 -4.71
N GLU A 70 11.93 -2.38 -3.74
CA GLU A 70 10.74 -3.20 -4.02
C GLU A 70 9.55 -2.39 -4.55
N CYS A 71 9.39 -1.13 -4.13
CA CYS A 71 8.29 -0.27 -4.53
C CYS A 71 8.57 0.56 -5.79
N SER A 72 9.01 -0.11 -6.86
CA SER A 72 9.19 0.53 -8.17
C SER A 72 10.11 1.75 -8.10
N VAL A 73 9.65 2.91 -8.60
CA VAL A 73 10.43 4.14 -8.70
C VAL A 73 10.36 5.05 -7.46
N CYS A 74 9.83 4.56 -6.35
CA CYS A 74 9.66 5.41 -5.15
C CYS A 74 11.00 5.92 -4.62
N CYS A 75 12.02 5.07 -4.51
CA CYS A 75 13.35 5.46 -4.04
C CYS A 75 14.08 6.41 -5.00
N THR A 76 13.66 6.47 -6.26
CA THR A 76 14.26 7.33 -7.30
C THR A 76 13.44 8.58 -7.62
N GLY A 77 12.58 8.99 -6.68
CA GLY A 77 11.82 10.24 -6.73
C GLY A 77 10.34 10.09 -7.08
N GLY A 78 9.85 8.85 -7.35
CA GLY A 78 8.42 8.59 -7.50
C GLY A 78 7.69 8.69 -6.17
N GLY A 79 6.51 9.32 -6.16
CA GLY A 79 5.71 9.46 -4.94
C GLY A 79 6.28 10.38 -3.87
N MET A 80 7.37 11.11 -4.12
CA MET A 80 7.96 12.03 -3.17
C MET A 80 7.00 13.14 -2.73
N CYS A 81 6.99 13.41 -1.41
CA CYS A 81 6.20 14.50 -0.84
C CYS A 81 6.98 15.80 -0.76
N SER A 82 8.29 15.76 -0.46
CA SER A 82 9.10 16.95 -0.17
C SER A 82 9.74 17.58 -1.42
N LEU A 83 10.42 16.81 -2.26
CA LEU A 83 11.17 17.29 -3.42
C LEU A 83 10.48 17.02 -4.77
N TRP A 84 9.16 16.80 -4.78
CA TRP A 84 8.44 16.39 -5.97
C TRP A 84 8.58 17.34 -7.17
N LYS A 85 8.83 18.65 -6.93
CA LYS A 85 9.05 19.65 -7.99
C LYS A 85 10.44 19.58 -8.60
N GLU A 86 11.38 18.95 -7.89
CA GLU A 86 12.79 18.88 -8.28
C GLU A 86 13.11 17.61 -9.08
N VAL A 87 12.18 16.65 -9.08
CA VAL A 87 12.34 15.38 -9.81
C VAL A 87 12.30 15.63 -11.32
N PRO A 88 13.41 15.44 -12.05
CA PRO A 88 13.45 15.67 -13.49
C PRO A 88 12.70 14.56 -14.24
N GLU A 89 12.06 14.91 -15.33
CA GLU A 89 11.34 13.99 -16.24
C GLU A 89 10.45 12.97 -15.48
N PRO A 90 9.46 13.41 -14.70
CA PRO A 90 8.68 12.52 -13.83
C PRO A 90 7.86 11.45 -14.58
N TRP A 91 7.76 11.55 -15.87
CA TRP A 91 7.17 10.53 -16.74
C TRP A 91 8.16 9.44 -17.20
N ASN A 92 9.45 9.62 -16.96
CA ASN A 92 10.56 8.74 -17.36
C ASN A 92 11.46 8.36 -16.21
N ILE A 93 10.93 8.28 -14.99
CA ILE A 93 11.73 7.95 -13.79
C ILE A 93 12.34 6.56 -13.94
N GLY A 94 13.67 6.47 -13.78
CA GLY A 94 14.39 5.21 -13.79
C GLY A 94 14.16 4.38 -12.54
N TYR A 95 14.09 3.05 -12.72
CA TYR A 95 14.00 2.11 -11.60
C TYR A 95 15.28 2.15 -10.75
N PRO A 96 15.15 1.95 -9.43
CA PRO A 96 16.31 1.90 -8.56
C PRO A 96 17.18 0.65 -8.83
N ILE A 97 18.47 0.83 -8.64
CA ILE A 97 19.49 -0.22 -8.70
C ILE A 97 20.25 -0.19 -7.39
N VAL A 98 20.51 -1.37 -6.82
CA VAL A 98 21.41 -1.54 -5.67
C VAL A 98 22.67 -2.25 -6.11
N GLU A 99 23.80 -1.61 -5.90
CA GLU A 99 25.12 -2.22 -6.00
C GLU A 99 25.59 -2.57 -4.59
N MET A 100 25.48 -3.84 -4.20
CA MET A 100 25.84 -4.33 -2.86
C MET A 100 27.17 -5.08 -2.89
N ASP A 101 27.97 -4.90 -1.85
CA ASP A 101 29.20 -5.66 -1.66
C ASP A 101 29.04 -6.82 -0.66
N GLU A 102 30.07 -7.67 -0.54
CA GLU A 102 30.10 -8.82 0.36
C GLU A 102 30.02 -8.48 1.86
N ASN A 103 30.26 -7.21 2.23
CA ASN A 103 30.17 -6.73 3.61
C ASN A 103 28.76 -6.27 3.96
N GLY A 104 27.90 -6.09 2.96
CA GLY A 104 26.55 -5.56 3.11
C GLY A 104 26.47 -4.04 2.98
N ASP A 105 27.58 -3.36 2.59
CA ASP A 105 27.54 -1.97 2.18
C ASP A 105 26.94 -1.87 0.76
N ALA A 106 26.18 -0.80 0.49
CA ALA A 106 25.50 -0.68 -0.79
C ALA A 106 25.57 0.75 -1.37
N VAL A 107 25.44 0.85 -2.69
CA VAL A 107 25.17 2.11 -3.38
C VAL A 107 23.82 2.02 -4.08
N ILE A 108 22.94 2.94 -3.75
CA ILE A 108 21.66 3.12 -4.43
C ILE A 108 21.86 4.05 -5.60
N THR A 109 21.40 3.62 -6.78
CA THR A 109 21.42 4.42 -8.01
C THR A 109 20.14 4.13 -8.82
N LYS A 110 20.10 4.54 -10.07
CA LYS A 110 18.95 4.31 -10.96
C LYS A 110 19.38 3.91 -12.37
N THR A 111 18.41 3.45 -13.16
CA THR A 111 18.63 3.14 -14.57
C THR A 111 19.25 4.33 -15.30
N PRO A 112 20.35 4.14 -16.05
CA PRO A 112 21.01 5.20 -16.81
C PRO A 112 20.08 5.86 -17.85
N ASP A 113 20.37 7.10 -18.19
CA ASP A 113 19.69 7.88 -19.24
C ASP A 113 18.17 8.02 -19.02
N THR A 114 17.75 8.08 -17.74
CA THR A 114 16.36 8.27 -17.34
C THR A 114 16.20 9.49 -16.44
N GLY A 115 14.98 9.98 -16.33
CA GLY A 115 14.56 10.93 -15.32
C GLY A 115 14.65 10.36 -13.89
N GLY A 116 14.11 11.07 -12.94
CA GLY A 116 14.19 10.70 -11.52
C GLY A 116 15.38 11.35 -10.81
N LEU A 117 15.45 11.19 -9.52
CA LEU A 117 16.44 11.79 -8.62
C LEU A 117 16.81 10.79 -7.52
N VAL A 118 18.11 10.51 -7.36
CA VAL A 118 18.62 9.71 -6.25
C VAL A 118 19.59 10.56 -5.42
N ASN A 119 19.20 10.87 -4.20
CA ASN A 119 20.02 11.55 -3.21
C ASN A 119 19.64 11.08 -1.81
N THR A 120 20.34 11.57 -0.79
CA THR A 120 20.07 11.18 0.61
C THR A 120 18.64 11.49 1.06
N TRP A 121 17.95 12.46 0.46
CA TRP A 121 16.54 12.76 0.77
C TRP A 121 15.60 11.71 0.20
N THR A 122 15.76 11.32 -1.08
CA THR A 122 14.89 10.30 -1.70
C THR A 122 15.02 8.97 -1.00
N VAL A 123 16.26 8.56 -0.68
CA VAL A 123 16.54 7.31 0.04
C VAL A 123 15.97 7.35 1.46
N ARG A 124 16.14 8.46 2.18
CA ARG A 124 15.63 8.63 3.55
C ARG A 124 14.11 8.65 3.59
N GLU A 125 13.46 9.33 2.67
CA GLU A 125 12.01 9.36 2.58
C GLU A 125 11.45 7.95 2.33
N HIS A 126 12.09 7.18 1.45
CA HIS A 126 11.68 5.81 1.18
C HIS A 126 11.97 4.85 2.34
N LEU A 127 13.04 5.03 3.10
CA LEU A 127 13.32 4.21 4.29
C LEU A 127 12.20 4.22 5.34
N VAL A 128 11.40 5.29 5.39
CA VAL A 128 10.28 5.39 6.33
C VAL A 128 8.92 5.14 5.67
N TYR A 129 8.91 4.82 4.38
CA TYR A 129 7.71 4.48 3.62
C TYR A 129 7.11 3.16 4.11
N GLU A 130 5.80 3.15 4.44
CA GLU A 130 5.07 1.98 4.96
C GLU A 130 5.65 1.33 6.23
N VAL A 131 6.45 2.07 6.99
CA VAL A 131 7.13 1.57 8.19
C VAL A 131 6.45 2.09 9.45
N HIS A 132 6.00 1.19 10.35
CA HIS A 132 5.41 1.54 11.64
C HIS A 132 6.46 1.82 12.71
N ASP A 133 7.42 0.90 12.87
CA ASP A 133 8.52 1.01 13.81
C ASP A 133 9.84 0.86 13.05
N PRO A 134 10.56 1.96 12.81
CA PRO A 134 11.82 1.91 12.08
C PRO A 134 12.93 1.12 12.78
N ARG A 135 12.82 0.88 14.10
CA ARG A 135 13.79 0.04 14.84
C ARG A 135 13.51 -1.46 14.71
N ASN A 136 12.34 -1.82 14.22
CA ASN A 136 11.90 -3.21 14.11
C ASN A 136 11.09 -3.40 12.83
N TYR A 137 11.72 -3.23 11.68
CA TYR A 137 11.10 -3.55 10.40
C TYR A 137 11.07 -5.07 10.23
N LEU A 138 9.92 -5.66 10.55
CA LEU A 138 9.71 -7.11 10.65
C LEU A 138 9.49 -7.74 9.29
N MET A 139 10.49 -8.49 8.81
CA MET A 139 10.38 -9.28 7.59
C MET A 139 10.65 -10.77 7.87
N PRO A 140 10.16 -11.69 7.01
CA PRO A 140 10.42 -13.12 7.21
C PRO A 140 11.91 -13.47 7.23
N ASP A 141 12.75 -12.75 6.49
CA ASP A 141 14.18 -13.01 6.37
C ASP A 141 15.00 -12.43 7.52
N GLY A 142 14.53 -11.35 8.12
CA GLY A 142 15.22 -10.68 9.23
C GLY A 142 14.48 -9.46 9.69
N ILE A 143 14.95 -8.86 10.78
CA ILE A 143 14.39 -7.61 11.33
C ILE A 143 15.40 -6.51 11.07
N GLY A 144 15.08 -5.57 10.20
CA GLY A 144 15.92 -4.39 9.93
C GLY A 144 15.75 -3.30 10.99
N ASP A 145 16.85 -2.65 11.37
CA ASP A 145 16.83 -1.40 12.14
C ASP A 145 17.14 -0.22 11.20
N PHE A 146 16.10 0.45 10.73
CA PHE A 146 16.21 1.57 9.78
C PHE A 146 16.67 2.89 10.42
N THR A 147 16.99 2.87 11.71
CA THR A 147 17.57 4.02 12.42
C THR A 147 19.11 4.00 12.38
N THR A 148 19.71 2.90 11.95
CA THR A 148 21.18 2.72 11.96
C THR A 148 21.87 3.04 10.64
N PRO A 149 21.24 2.96 9.44
CA PRO A 149 21.90 3.23 8.18
C PRO A 149 22.50 4.64 8.14
N HIS A 150 23.74 4.72 7.67
CA HIS A 150 24.40 5.98 7.31
C HIS A 150 24.27 6.19 5.80
N LEU A 151 23.80 7.37 5.41
CA LEU A 151 23.54 7.75 4.02
C LEU A 151 24.49 8.87 3.61
N GLU A 152 25.19 8.70 2.47
CA GLU A 152 26.13 9.67 1.92
C GLU A 152 25.95 9.80 0.41
N ASP A 153 25.79 11.04 -0.08
CA ASP A 153 25.81 11.31 -1.52
C ASP A 153 27.24 11.15 -2.06
N VAL A 154 27.49 10.13 -2.88
CA VAL A 154 28.83 9.80 -3.41
C VAL A 154 28.99 10.12 -4.91
N GLY A 155 28.01 10.77 -5.49
CA GLY A 155 27.98 11.19 -6.88
C GLY A 155 26.60 11.56 -7.35
N LYS A 156 26.48 11.97 -8.63
CA LYS A 156 25.16 12.25 -9.21
C LYS A 156 24.33 10.98 -9.24
N ASP A 157 23.13 11.04 -8.68
CA ASP A 157 22.20 9.91 -8.56
C ASP A 157 22.83 8.65 -7.92
N ARG A 158 23.71 8.85 -6.91
CA ARG A 158 24.40 7.77 -6.21
C ARG A 158 24.48 8.05 -4.71
N VAL A 159 23.86 7.19 -3.90
CA VAL A 159 23.86 7.27 -2.44
C VAL A 159 24.47 6.02 -1.86
N LYS A 160 25.57 6.18 -1.10
CA LYS A 160 26.16 5.09 -0.33
C LYS A 160 25.36 4.88 0.95
N VAL A 161 25.02 3.61 1.24
CA VAL A 161 24.29 3.17 2.43
C VAL A 161 25.18 2.19 3.19
N THR A 162 25.51 2.50 4.43
CA THR A 162 26.39 1.69 5.29
C THR A 162 25.81 1.53 6.68
N ASN A 163 26.45 0.71 7.52
CA ASN A 163 26.06 0.50 8.92
C ASN A 163 24.60 0.02 9.10
N MET A 164 24.12 -0.79 8.16
CA MET A 164 22.81 -1.41 8.26
C MET A 164 22.86 -2.56 9.27
N THR A 165 22.07 -2.48 10.33
CA THR A 165 22.02 -3.50 11.39
C THR A 165 20.62 -4.06 11.59
N GLY A 166 20.53 -5.19 12.30
CA GLY A 166 19.24 -5.79 12.57
C GLY A 166 19.31 -6.99 13.51
N LYS A 167 18.27 -7.80 13.47
CA LYS A 167 18.07 -8.96 14.34
C LYS A 167 17.73 -10.20 13.50
N PRO A 168 17.88 -11.41 14.06
CA PRO A 168 17.47 -12.65 13.37
C PRO A 168 16.02 -12.60 12.88
N SER A 169 15.71 -13.48 11.93
CA SER A 169 14.35 -13.69 11.42
C SER A 169 13.38 -14.04 12.55
N PRO A 170 12.12 -13.57 12.49
CA PRO A 170 11.13 -13.87 13.52
C PRO A 170 10.67 -15.32 13.46
N ASP A 171 10.24 -15.87 14.61
CA ASP A 171 9.72 -17.24 14.75
C ASP A 171 8.34 -17.42 14.09
N LYS A 172 7.66 -16.33 13.78
CA LYS A 172 6.32 -16.33 13.23
C LYS A 172 6.26 -15.59 11.90
N LEU A 173 5.39 -16.07 11.02
CA LEU A 173 5.09 -15.42 9.75
C LEU A 173 3.75 -14.70 9.82
N LYS A 174 3.65 -13.56 9.13
CA LYS A 174 2.38 -12.86 8.92
C LYS A 174 1.53 -13.66 7.95
N VAL A 175 0.27 -13.89 8.32
CA VAL A 175 -0.75 -14.49 7.48
C VAL A 175 -1.89 -13.52 7.29
N GLY A 176 -2.24 -13.25 6.05
CA GLY A 176 -3.42 -12.48 5.68
C GLY A 176 -4.58 -13.43 5.39
N ILE A 177 -5.70 -13.28 6.09
CA ILE A 177 -6.92 -14.03 5.86
C ILE A 177 -7.96 -13.08 5.27
N GLY A 178 -8.34 -13.32 4.01
CA GLY A 178 -9.46 -12.66 3.36
C GLY A 178 -10.78 -13.36 3.72
N TYR A 179 -11.78 -12.60 4.14
CA TYR A 179 -13.10 -13.15 4.44
C TYR A 179 -14.23 -12.26 3.92
N ALA A 180 -15.35 -12.90 3.51
CA ALA A 180 -16.54 -12.19 3.04
C ALA A 180 -17.20 -11.41 4.19
N ASP A 181 -17.33 -10.09 4.03
CA ASP A 181 -17.82 -9.17 5.06
C ASP A 181 -18.92 -8.24 4.53
N GLY A 182 -19.83 -8.79 3.77
CA GLY A 182 -20.99 -8.08 3.25
C GLY A 182 -20.78 -7.44 1.90
N TRP A 183 -21.51 -6.35 1.64
CA TRP A 183 -21.61 -5.68 0.35
C TRP A 183 -21.43 -4.20 0.51
N LYS A 184 -20.68 -3.56 -0.36
CA LYS A 184 -20.54 -2.10 -0.39
C LYS A 184 -21.14 -1.50 -1.65
N GLN A 185 -21.62 -0.28 -1.50
CA GLN A 185 -22.00 0.59 -2.61
C GLN A 185 -21.47 1.99 -2.36
N GLU A 186 -20.97 2.60 -3.41
CA GLU A 186 -20.51 3.96 -3.44
C GLU A 186 -21.41 4.80 -4.35
N VAL A 187 -21.64 6.04 -3.96
CA VAL A 187 -22.35 7.07 -4.73
C VAL A 187 -21.56 8.36 -4.64
N GLN A 188 -21.43 9.06 -5.76
CA GLN A 188 -20.79 10.37 -5.83
C GLN A 188 -21.75 11.37 -6.45
N GLN A 189 -21.77 12.61 -5.89
CA GLN A 189 -22.55 13.74 -6.38
C GLN A 189 -21.66 14.98 -6.37
N TRP A 190 -21.84 15.89 -7.32
CA TRP A 190 -21.07 17.12 -7.40
C TRP A 190 -21.97 18.33 -7.41
N PHE A 191 -21.54 19.38 -6.70
CA PHE A 191 -22.23 20.64 -6.54
C PHE A 191 -21.30 21.77 -6.93
N CYS A 192 -21.83 22.74 -7.69
CA CYS A 192 -21.09 23.92 -8.12
C CYS A 192 -21.51 25.17 -7.32
N TRP A 193 -20.65 26.17 -7.41
CA TRP A 193 -20.91 27.52 -6.90
C TRP A 193 -22.27 28.05 -7.40
N PRO A 194 -23.00 28.93 -6.64
CA PRO A 194 -22.68 29.34 -5.26
C PRO A 194 -23.04 28.25 -4.25
N ASP A 195 -22.45 28.36 -3.04
CA ASP A 195 -22.78 27.53 -1.88
C ASP A 195 -22.51 26.02 -2.09
N ALA A 196 -21.48 25.66 -2.86
CA ALA A 196 -21.20 24.27 -3.23
C ALA A 196 -21.09 23.34 -2.01
N LEU A 197 -20.38 23.75 -0.95
CA LEU A 197 -20.24 23.00 0.30
C LEU A 197 -21.57 22.85 1.05
N GLU A 198 -22.35 23.92 1.14
CA GLU A 198 -23.65 23.88 1.84
C GLU A 198 -24.67 22.99 1.09
N LYS A 199 -24.64 23.02 -0.25
CA LYS A 199 -25.43 22.09 -1.08
C LYS A 199 -25.05 20.64 -0.83
N ALA A 200 -23.75 20.35 -0.77
CA ALA A 200 -23.24 19.00 -0.46
C ALA A 200 -23.69 18.55 0.94
N LYS A 201 -23.55 19.38 1.97
CA LYS A 201 -24.08 19.12 3.32
C LYS A 201 -25.59 18.90 3.33
N ARG A 202 -26.32 19.68 2.56
CA ARG A 202 -27.77 19.52 2.41
C ARG A 202 -28.12 18.17 1.79
N SER A 203 -27.37 17.72 0.80
CA SER A 203 -27.53 16.38 0.21
C SER A 203 -27.28 15.28 1.24
N GLU A 204 -26.20 15.39 2.03
CA GLU A 204 -25.95 14.46 3.14
C GLU A 204 -27.11 14.38 4.10
N TYR A 205 -27.64 15.52 4.54
CA TYR A 205 -28.83 15.55 5.42
C TYR A 205 -30.00 14.80 4.81
N ILE A 206 -30.30 15.05 3.53
CA ILE A 206 -31.43 14.42 2.83
C ILE A 206 -31.31 12.91 2.80
N PHE A 207 -30.17 12.36 2.40
CA PHE A 207 -30.05 10.90 2.32
C PHE A 207 -29.99 10.25 3.71
N ARG A 208 -29.41 10.90 4.73
CA ARG A 208 -29.46 10.39 6.11
C ARG A 208 -30.88 10.28 6.64
N GLU A 209 -31.73 11.28 6.39
CA GLU A 209 -33.15 11.23 6.74
C GLU A 209 -33.88 10.15 5.95
N TRP A 210 -33.50 9.95 4.69
CA TRP A 210 -34.07 8.88 3.88
C TRP A 210 -33.65 7.50 4.41
N LEU A 211 -32.38 7.30 4.78
CA LEU A 211 -31.91 6.04 5.35
C LEU A 211 -32.72 5.64 6.59
N LYS A 212 -33.03 6.55 7.49
CA LYS A 212 -33.82 6.26 8.69
C LYS A 212 -35.21 5.63 8.40
N ARG A 213 -35.72 5.83 7.20
CA ARG A 213 -37.02 5.32 6.75
C ARG A 213 -36.95 3.98 6.02
N GLN A 214 -35.75 3.48 5.78
CA GLN A 214 -35.59 2.21 5.10
C GLN A 214 -35.83 1.02 6.06
N PRO A 215 -36.29 -0.14 5.55
CA PRO A 215 -36.36 -1.37 6.33
C PRO A 215 -35.03 -1.71 7.01
N GLN A 216 -35.09 -2.32 8.19
CA GLN A 216 -33.90 -2.66 8.99
C GLN A 216 -32.86 -3.47 8.20
N GLU A 217 -33.29 -4.37 7.34
CA GLU A 217 -32.44 -5.21 6.48
C GLU A 217 -31.69 -4.42 5.42
N PHE A 218 -32.12 -3.18 5.11
CA PHE A 218 -31.51 -2.25 4.16
C PHE A 218 -30.74 -1.12 4.85
N GLN A 219 -30.65 -1.14 6.18
CA GLN A 219 -29.80 -0.21 6.90
C GLN A 219 -28.32 -0.57 6.69
N PRO A 220 -27.44 0.41 6.45
CA PRO A 220 -26.01 0.17 6.37
C PRO A 220 -25.46 -0.20 7.76
N GLU A 221 -24.52 -1.16 7.80
CA GLU A 221 -23.72 -1.45 9.00
C GLU A 221 -22.68 -0.35 9.24
N GLU A 222 -22.14 0.20 8.14
CA GLU A 222 -21.17 1.29 8.15
C GLU A 222 -21.52 2.31 7.07
N LEU A 223 -21.35 3.58 7.39
CA LEU A 223 -21.58 4.70 6.48
C LEU A 223 -20.48 5.72 6.61
N ARG A 224 -19.78 5.96 5.52
CA ARG A 224 -18.76 7.00 5.41
C ARG A 224 -19.21 8.05 4.38
N VAL A 225 -19.01 9.32 4.75
CA VAL A 225 -19.29 10.47 3.90
C VAL A 225 -18.04 11.35 3.87
N ASP A 226 -17.56 11.61 2.67
CA ASP A 226 -16.40 12.46 2.43
C ASP A 226 -16.81 13.61 1.51
N TYR A 227 -16.27 14.81 1.77
CA TYR A 227 -16.42 15.98 0.91
C TYR A 227 -15.15 16.18 0.07
N MET A 228 -15.23 15.80 -1.20
CA MET A 228 -14.12 15.92 -2.16
C MET A 228 -13.88 17.39 -2.49
N GLY A 229 -12.63 17.81 -2.48
CA GLY A 229 -12.26 19.22 -2.60
C GLY A 229 -12.28 19.99 -1.28
N PHE A 230 -12.75 19.37 -0.19
CA PHE A 230 -12.83 20.02 1.12
C PHE A 230 -12.11 19.23 2.22
N ASN A 231 -12.50 17.98 2.52
CA ASN A 231 -11.93 17.23 3.63
C ASN A 231 -11.69 15.74 3.36
N LEU A 232 -11.77 15.29 2.12
CA LEU A 232 -11.61 13.86 1.76
C LEU A 232 -10.31 13.23 2.30
N THR A 233 -9.20 13.98 2.20
CA THR A 233 -7.86 13.46 2.54
C THR A 233 -7.51 13.63 4.01
N HIS A 234 -7.96 14.68 4.63
CA HIS A 234 -7.57 15.05 6.00
C HIS A 234 -8.68 14.82 7.04
N GLY A 235 -9.92 14.60 6.61
CA GLY A 235 -11.05 14.47 7.52
C GLY A 235 -11.25 15.71 8.40
N SER A 236 -11.44 15.48 9.68
CA SER A 236 -11.60 16.54 10.68
C SER A 236 -10.28 17.05 11.28
N THR A 237 -9.14 16.55 10.84
CA THR A 237 -7.83 16.91 11.40
C THR A 237 -7.31 18.27 10.92
N VAL A 238 -7.89 18.80 9.85
CA VAL A 238 -7.55 20.10 9.28
C VAL A 238 -8.68 21.09 9.54
N SER A 239 -8.31 22.32 9.93
CA SER A 239 -9.26 23.42 10.10
C SER A 239 -9.94 23.76 8.77
N VAL A 240 -11.20 24.16 8.84
CA VAL A 240 -11.96 24.64 7.68
C VAL A 240 -11.26 25.90 7.12
N PRO A 241 -10.87 25.93 5.84
CA PRO A 241 -10.30 27.13 5.24
C PRO A 241 -11.31 28.29 5.26
N GLU A 242 -10.83 29.52 5.44
CA GLU A 242 -11.69 30.73 5.34
C GLU A 242 -12.37 30.83 3.96
N SER A 243 -11.70 30.31 2.90
CA SER A 243 -12.24 30.28 1.53
C SER A 243 -13.25 29.15 1.28
N ALA A 244 -13.56 28.30 2.26
CA ALA A 244 -14.47 27.17 2.06
C ALA A 244 -15.88 27.56 1.54
N PRO A 245 -16.48 28.73 1.91
CA PRO A 245 -17.73 29.17 1.34
C PRO A 245 -17.65 29.47 -0.17
N ASP A 246 -16.48 29.83 -0.66
CA ASP A 246 -16.24 30.26 -2.04
C ASP A 246 -15.70 29.13 -2.95
N LEU A 247 -15.73 27.88 -2.48
CA LEU A 247 -15.27 26.74 -3.32
C LEU A 247 -16.11 26.66 -4.59
N PRO A 248 -15.45 26.58 -5.77
CA PRO A 248 -16.14 26.56 -7.06
C PRO A 248 -16.98 25.30 -7.26
N GLU A 249 -16.50 24.18 -6.69
CA GLU A 249 -17.21 22.91 -6.70
C GLU A 249 -16.83 22.04 -5.50
N VAL A 250 -17.75 21.21 -5.04
CA VAL A 250 -17.55 20.23 -3.98
C VAL A 250 -18.25 18.93 -4.38
N GLY A 251 -17.50 17.82 -4.33
CA GLY A 251 -18.07 16.50 -4.47
C GLY A 251 -18.44 15.90 -3.11
N ILE A 252 -19.55 15.17 -3.04
CA ILE A 252 -19.86 14.31 -1.92
C ILE A 252 -19.68 12.85 -2.36
N ARG A 253 -18.83 12.13 -1.63
CA ARG A 253 -18.63 10.69 -1.80
C ARG A 253 -19.25 9.98 -0.61
N THR A 254 -20.23 9.14 -0.88
CA THR A 254 -20.94 8.37 0.13
C THR A 254 -20.69 6.90 -0.09
N VAL A 255 -20.09 6.22 0.88
CA VAL A 255 -19.82 4.78 0.86
C VAL A 255 -20.57 4.11 1.99
N ALA A 256 -21.36 3.12 1.68
CA ALA A 256 -22.14 2.37 2.65
C ALA A 256 -21.88 0.87 2.53
N LYS A 257 -21.72 0.19 3.66
CA LYS A 257 -21.56 -1.25 3.77
C LYS A 257 -22.85 -1.87 4.29
N PHE A 258 -23.27 -2.96 3.68
CA PHE A 258 -24.52 -3.66 3.97
C PHE A 258 -24.27 -5.14 4.21
N LYS A 259 -25.07 -5.72 5.09
CA LYS A 259 -25.04 -7.16 5.35
C LYS A 259 -25.46 -7.99 4.14
N ILE A 260 -26.41 -7.48 3.35
CA ILE A 260 -26.97 -8.16 2.18
C ILE A 260 -26.81 -7.32 0.92
N ARG A 261 -26.66 -7.99 -0.23
CA ARG A 261 -26.56 -7.36 -1.56
C ARG A 261 -27.77 -6.48 -1.89
N GLY A 262 -28.95 -6.88 -1.45
CA GLY A 262 -30.20 -6.13 -1.66
C GLY A 262 -30.17 -4.72 -1.05
N GLY A 263 -29.60 -4.56 0.15
CA GLY A 263 -29.41 -3.26 0.80
C GLY A 263 -28.52 -2.32 -0.02
N ALA A 264 -27.37 -2.85 -0.48
CA ALA A 264 -26.44 -2.09 -1.34
C ALA A 264 -27.06 -1.71 -2.69
N ALA A 265 -27.83 -2.61 -3.31
CA ALA A 265 -28.54 -2.35 -4.56
C ALA A 265 -29.64 -1.30 -4.38
N ASN A 266 -30.39 -1.36 -3.27
CA ASN A 266 -31.40 -0.36 -2.92
C ASN A 266 -30.78 1.01 -2.71
N PHE A 267 -29.66 1.09 -1.98
CA PHE A 267 -28.91 2.32 -1.77
C PHE A 267 -28.52 2.98 -3.09
N ARG A 268 -28.00 2.20 -4.05
CA ARG A 268 -27.67 2.67 -5.40
C ARG A 268 -28.87 3.18 -6.17
N ARG A 269 -29.96 2.42 -6.16
CA ARG A 269 -31.20 2.78 -6.87
C ARG A 269 -31.79 4.08 -6.35
N GLU A 270 -31.83 4.24 -5.05
CA GLU A 270 -32.44 5.41 -4.40
C GLU A 270 -31.54 6.64 -4.46
N SER A 271 -30.24 6.48 -4.74
CA SER A 271 -29.34 7.63 -4.88
C SER A 271 -29.77 8.63 -5.97
N LEU A 272 -30.45 8.16 -7.01
CA LEU A 272 -31.04 9.03 -8.03
C LEU A 272 -32.11 9.97 -7.45
N ARG A 273 -32.89 9.49 -6.48
CA ARG A 273 -33.88 10.33 -5.79
C ARG A 273 -33.23 11.40 -4.94
N TRP A 274 -32.14 11.07 -4.23
CA TRP A 274 -31.44 12.07 -3.44
C TRP A 274 -30.90 13.20 -4.31
N THR A 275 -30.39 12.88 -5.48
CA THR A 275 -29.93 13.84 -6.47
C THR A 275 -31.05 14.82 -6.86
N LEU A 276 -32.27 14.34 -7.07
CA LEU A 276 -33.42 15.15 -7.42
C LEU A 276 -33.94 16.00 -6.26
N PHE A 277 -33.77 15.57 -5.01
CA PHE A 277 -34.16 16.34 -3.82
C PHE A 277 -33.08 17.30 -3.32
N ALA A 278 -31.84 17.12 -3.78
CA ALA A 278 -30.73 18.01 -3.40
C ALA A 278 -30.92 19.41 -4.00
N ALA A 279 -30.37 20.40 -3.33
CA ALA A 279 -30.41 21.78 -3.81
C ALA A 279 -29.45 21.97 -5.00
N GLY A 280 -29.95 22.51 -6.11
CA GLY A 280 -29.18 22.81 -7.32
C GLY A 280 -28.87 21.55 -8.16
N TYR A 281 -28.30 21.77 -9.33
CA TYR A 281 -27.88 20.69 -10.19
C TYR A 281 -26.63 20.03 -9.65
N CYS A 282 -26.71 18.74 -9.41
CA CYS A 282 -25.56 17.90 -9.14
C CYS A 282 -25.34 16.94 -10.30
N PHE A 283 -24.08 16.74 -10.66
CA PHE A 283 -23.72 15.65 -11.56
C PHE A 283 -23.53 14.39 -10.71
N ASN A 284 -24.27 13.35 -11.03
CA ASN A 284 -23.99 12.02 -10.53
C ASN A 284 -22.90 11.42 -11.42
N THR A 285 -21.68 11.37 -10.93
CA THR A 285 -20.60 10.77 -11.72
C THR A 285 -20.75 9.26 -11.74
N THR A 286 -20.64 8.68 -12.92
CA THR A 286 -20.72 7.23 -13.14
C THR A 286 -19.42 6.48 -12.77
N THR A 287 -18.44 7.13 -12.13
CA THR A 287 -17.20 6.50 -11.70
C THR A 287 -17.37 5.52 -10.52
N ALA A 288 -18.45 5.67 -9.77
CA ALA A 288 -18.80 4.68 -8.76
C ALA A 288 -19.27 3.36 -9.44
N PRO A 289 -18.92 2.19 -8.88
CA PRO A 289 -19.35 0.91 -9.43
C PRO A 289 -20.86 0.87 -9.65
N ALA A 290 -21.29 0.50 -10.86
CA ALA A 290 -22.71 0.42 -11.21
C ALA A 290 -23.44 -0.66 -10.41
N MET A 291 -22.70 -1.66 -9.91
CA MET A 291 -23.21 -2.80 -9.16
C MET A 291 -22.59 -2.84 -7.76
N PRO A 292 -23.34 -3.34 -6.77
CA PRO A 292 -22.77 -3.62 -5.45
C PRO A 292 -21.56 -4.53 -5.53
N ALA A 293 -20.48 -4.17 -4.84
CA ALA A 293 -19.28 -4.97 -4.73
C ALA A 293 -19.27 -5.77 -3.41
N GLU A 294 -18.86 -7.02 -3.49
CA GLU A 294 -18.59 -7.79 -2.28
C GLU A 294 -17.41 -7.20 -1.51
N VAL A 295 -17.52 -7.16 -0.18
CA VAL A 295 -16.44 -6.74 0.70
C VAL A 295 -15.67 -7.97 1.14
N ILE A 296 -14.40 -8.04 0.74
CA ILE A 296 -13.44 -8.98 1.31
C ILE A 296 -12.61 -8.20 2.33
N ALA A 297 -12.88 -8.45 3.60
CA ALA A 297 -12.12 -7.86 4.69
C ALA A 297 -10.85 -8.67 4.98
N LEU A 298 -9.82 -8.01 5.48
CA LEU A 298 -8.55 -8.63 5.81
C LEU A 298 -8.43 -8.82 7.32
N TRP A 299 -8.11 -10.06 7.72
CA TRP A 299 -7.75 -10.40 9.10
C TRP A 299 -6.27 -10.80 9.13
N PRO A 300 -5.36 -9.93 9.59
CA PRO A 300 -3.97 -10.30 9.77
C PRO A 300 -3.79 -11.13 11.04
N THR A 301 -2.93 -12.15 10.96
CA THR A 301 -2.55 -12.97 12.11
C THR A 301 -1.10 -13.41 11.99
N LEU A 302 -0.56 -13.99 13.05
CA LEU A 302 0.77 -14.58 13.09
C LEU A 302 0.66 -16.09 13.31
N VAL A 303 1.41 -16.85 12.50
CA VAL A 303 1.46 -18.31 12.56
C VAL A 303 2.91 -18.74 12.75
N PRO A 304 3.21 -19.74 13.62
CA PRO A 304 4.56 -20.30 13.74
C PRO A 304 5.12 -20.69 12.37
N ARG A 305 6.39 -20.38 12.12
CA ARG A 305 7.04 -20.61 10.83
C ARG A 305 6.99 -22.09 10.42
N GLU A 306 7.16 -23.00 11.36
CA GLU A 306 7.11 -24.46 11.15
C GLU A 306 5.74 -24.98 10.70
N GLU A 307 4.66 -24.21 10.94
CA GLU A 307 3.31 -24.57 10.46
C GLU A 307 3.02 -24.08 9.04
N VAL A 308 3.99 -23.42 8.39
CA VAL A 308 3.88 -22.92 7.01
C VAL A 308 4.88 -23.67 6.12
N PRO A 309 4.59 -24.92 5.75
CA PRO A 309 5.50 -25.71 4.92
C PRO A 309 5.62 -25.12 3.52
N THR A 310 6.85 -24.94 3.05
CA THR A 310 7.17 -24.53 1.69
C THR A 310 7.90 -25.66 0.94
N LYS A 311 7.67 -25.77 -0.37
CA LYS A 311 8.28 -26.81 -1.22
C LYS A 311 8.82 -26.19 -2.50
N LEU A 312 10.05 -26.53 -2.86
CA LEU A 312 10.62 -26.24 -4.17
C LEU A 312 10.23 -27.34 -5.16
N ILE A 313 9.85 -26.96 -6.37
CA ILE A 313 9.60 -27.86 -7.50
C ILE A 313 10.40 -27.32 -8.68
N MET A 314 11.37 -28.09 -9.15
CA MET A 314 12.14 -27.76 -10.36
C MET A 314 11.42 -28.31 -11.60
N LEU A 315 11.33 -27.48 -12.64
CA LEU A 315 10.73 -27.83 -13.93
C LEU A 315 11.70 -27.49 -15.05
N GLU A 316 11.90 -28.43 -15.98
CA GLU A 316 12.58 -28.15 -17.23
C GLU A 316 11.58 -27.61 -18.26
N VAL A 317 11.83 -26.42 -18.78
CA VAL A 317 11.07 -25.86 -19.90
C VAL A 317 11.76 -26.26 -21.19
N LYS A 318 11.09 -27.09 -21.98
CA LYS A 318 11.58 -27.58 -23.31
C LYS A 318 11.14 -26.64 -24.41
#